data_bb805bde93ab0baecbdb73fb634dc3e3
#
_entry.id   bb805bde93ab0baecbdb73fb634dc3e3
#
_cell.length_a   1.000
_cell.length_b   1.000
_cell.length_c   1.000
_cell.angle_alpha   90.00
_cell.angle_beta   90.00
_cell.angle_gamma   90.00
#
_symmetry.space_group_name_H-M   'P 1'
#
loop_
_entity.id
_entity.type
_entity.pdbx_description
1 polymer ?
#
loop_
_entity_poly.entity_id
_entity_poly.type
_entity_poly.pdbx_seq_one_letter_code
_entity_poly.pdbx_strand_id
1 'polypeptide(L)'
;MKRKILVNVVGVLLAFLLGALVMVIQGYNPLETYYRLFEYSLSPAKIPYTLSKSVPLVLTGMSASVAFASGPINLGQPGQLLMGALLATIGGLYVDLPPLLMIPFLLILGMLGGAMWSGVAALLKHWFNMSEFITTLMLNMIADFFTYWAINYPLFEKNATHPQTPLIAKSGWMPEWGNFNSSVIVMLFAFVVIWFIVNRSTAGYEWRISGQNSLFSRLGGVKISKNYIVVMLL
;
A
#
# COMPACT_ATOMS: atom_id res chain seq x y z
N MET A 1 -0.23 23.00 19.10
CA MET A 1 -0.30 22.83 17.63
C MET A 1 0.90 23.48 16.91
N LYS A 2 1.23 24.73 17.09
CA LYS A 2 2.36 25.44 16.46
C LYS A 2 3.73 24.75 16.62
N ARG A 3 4.06 24.26 17.83
CA ARG A 3 5.36 23.56 18.08
C ARG A 3 5.50 22.24 17.28
N LYS A 4 4.42 21.47 17.12
CA LYS A 4 4.43 20.23 16.32
C LYS A 4 4.64 20.51 14.83
N ILE A 5 3.99 21.55 14.31
CA ILE A 5 4.16 21.98 12.91
C ILE A 5 5.60 22.45 12.69
N LEU A 6 6.14 23.25 13.61
CA LEU A 6 7.52 23.74 13.53
C LEU A 6 8.53 22.57 13.48
N VAL A 7 8.38 21.57 14.36
CA VAL A 7 9.27 20.40 14.39
C VAL A 7 9.22 19.64 13.07
N ASN A 8 8.03 19.44 12.50
CA ASN A 8 7.89 18.76 11.21
C ASN A 8 8.53 19.56 10.06
N VAL A 9 8.32 20.87 10.02
CA VAL A 9 8.92 21.74 9.00
C VAL A 9 10.44 21.74 9.12
N VAL A 10 10.98 21.87 10.34
CA VAL A 10 12.43 21.79 10.57
C VAL A 10 12.98 20.43 10.15
N GLY A 11 12.28 19.33 10.45
CA GLY A 11 12.70 17.98 10.02
C GLY A 11 12.79 17.86 8.49
N VAL A 12 11.79 18.39 7.77
CA VAL A 12 11.80 18.40 6.30
C VAL A 12 12.95 19.25 5.76
N LEU A 13 13.15 20.46 6.31
CA LEU A 13 14.26 21.33 5.88
C LEU A 13 15.62 20.69 6.13
N LEU A 14 15.81 20.02 7.27
CA LEU A 14 17.05 19.30 7.57
C LEU A 14 17.27 18.15 6.57
N ALA A 15 16.22 17.42 6.18
CA ALA A 15 16.34 16.36 5.18
C ALA A 15 16.79 16.91 3.81
N PHE A 16 16.24 18.06 3.38
CA PHE A 16 16.69 18.73 2.16
C PHE A 16 18.14 19.23 2.27
N LEU A 17 18.54 19.78 3.40
CA LEU A 17 19.92 20.22 3.63
C LEU A 17 20.92 19.06 3.61
N LEU A 18 20.57 17.93 4.24
CA LEU A 18 21.41 16.73 4.19
C LEU A 18 21.51 16.18 2.75
N GLY A 19 20.39 16.14 2.02
CA GLY A 19 20.40 15.78 0.61
C GLY A 19 21.27 16.71 -0.25
N ALA A 20 21.19 18.02 -0.01
CA ALA A 20 22.03 19.00 -0.69
C ALA A 20 23.52 18.79 -0.37
N LEU A 21 23.86 18.49 0.87
CA LEU A 21 25.24 18.20 1.27
C LEU A 21 25.80 16.98 0.52
N VAL A 22 25.02 15.91 0.42
CA VAL A 22 25.42 14.71 -0.33
C VAL A 22 25.63 15.02 -1.81
N MET A 23 24.74 15.84 -2.40
CA MET A 23 24.88 16.26 -3.81
C MET A 23 26.16 17.06 -4.05
N VAL A 24 26.49 17.99 -3.15
CA VAL A 24 27.75 18.78 -3.22
C VAL A 24 28.97 17.86 -3.14
N ILE A 25 28.97 16.89 -2.23
CA ILE A 25 30.08 15.91 -2.08
C ILE A 25 30.24 15.10 -3.38
N GLN A 26 29.17 14.80 -4.08
CA GLN A 26 29.16 14.08 -5.36
C GLN A 26 29.47 14.99 -6.57
N GLY A 27 29.69 16.30 -6.36
CA GLY A 27 29.98 17.26 -7.45
C GLY A 27 28.75 17.79 -8.20
N TYR A 28 27.53 17.56 -7.69
CA TYR A 28 26.32 18.09 -8.28
C TYR A 28 25.92 19.43 -7.65
N ASN A 29 25.28 20.29 -8.43
CA ASN A 29 24.65 21.52 -7.93
C ASN A 29 23.29 21.22 -7.29
N PRO A 30 23.10 21.37 -5.96
CA PRO A 30 21.87 21.00 -5.28
C PRO A 30 20.65 21.83 -5.77
N LEU A 31 20.85 23.13 -6.00
CA LEU A 31 19.77 24.01 -6.43
C LEU A 31 19.24 23.61 -7.80
N GLU A 32 20.12 23.37 -8.74
CA GLU A 32 19.75 22.90 -10.08
C GLU A 32 19.11 21.53 -10.04
N THR A 33 19.65 20.62 -9.24
CA THR A 33 19.12 19.26 -9.10
C THR A 33 17.72 19.26 -8.50
N TYR A 34 17.48 20.02 -7.44
CA TYR A 34 16.15 20.15 -6.86
C TYR A 34 15.18 20.84 -7.82
N TYR A 35 15.60 21.92 -8.49
CA TYR A 35 14.77 22.58 -9.49
C TYR A 35 14.33 21.61 -10.58
N ARG A 36 15.24 20.85 -11.17
CA ARG A 36 14.94 19.83 -12.20
C ARG A 36 14.04 18.72 -11.65
N LEU A 37 14.24 18.29 -10.42
CA LEU A 37 13.40 17.27 -9.78
C LEU A 37 11.95 17.75 -9.67
N PHE A 38 11.74 18.95 -9.17
CA PHE A 38 10.40 19.51 -9.04
C PHE A 38 9.78 19.85 -10.40
N GLU A 39 10.54 20.42 -11.31
CA GLU A 39 10.08 20.70 -12.68
C GLU A 39 9.66 19.41 -13.38
N TYR A 40 10.47 18.34 -13.32
CA TYR A 40 10.13 17.06 -13.91
C TYR A 40 8.90 16.42 -13.27
N SER A 41 8.81 16.43 -11.95
CA SER A 41 7.75 15.73 -11.22
C SER A 41 6.41 16.49 -11.23
N LEU A 42 6.44 17.80 -11.21
CA LEU A 42 5.26 18.66 -11.07
C LEU A 42 4.89 19.44 -12.33
N SER A 43 5.61 19.22 -13.45
CA SER A 43 5.20 19.85 -14.71
C SER A 43 3.80 19.37 -15.14
N PRO A 44 2.97 20.21 -15.76
CA PRO A 44 1.62 19.82 -16.18
C PRO A 44 1.58 18.55 -17.02
N ALA A 45 2.61 18.31 -17.82
CA ALA A 45 2.74 17.11 -18.65
C ALA A 45 3.06 15.83 -17.84
N LYS A 46 3.68 15.95 -16.65
CA LYS A 46 4.12 14.83 -15.82
C LYS A 46 3.27 14.58 -14.57
N ILE A 47 2.49 15.56 -14.12
CA ILE A 47 1.57 15.39 -12.99
C ILE A 47 0.69 14.13 -13.12
N PRO A 48 0.05 13.83 -14.29
CA PRO A 48 -0.76 12.61 -14.42
C PRO A 48 0.04 11.34 -14.18
N TYR A 49 1.28 11.28 -14.67
CA TYR A 49 2.18 10.16 -14.44
C TYR A 49 2.58 10.04 -12.96
N THR A 50 2.95 11.15 -12.32
CA THR A 50 3.31 11.20 -10.89
C THR A 50 2.14 10.73 -10.02
N LEU A 51 0.91 11.18 -10.32
CA LEU A 51 -0.30 10.71 -9.64
C LEU A 51 -0.51 9.21 -9.81
N SER A 52 -0.36 8.68 -11.02
CA SER A 52 -0.49 7.25 -11.30
C SER A 52 0.54 6.42 -10.51
N LYS A 53 1.77 6.88 -10.41
CA LYS A 53 2.83 6.22 -9.62
C LYS A 53 2.64 6.34 -8.10
N SER A 54 1.90 7.33 -7.63
CA SER A 54 1.58 7.49 -6.21
C SER A 54 0.44 6.59 -5.72
N VAL A 55 -0.35 5.99 -6.62
CA VAL A 55 -1.52 5.16 -6.28
C VAL A 55 -1.22 4.08 -5.23
N PRO A 56 -0.19 3.24 -5.40
CA PRO A 56 0.12 2.22 -4.39
C PRO A 56 0.47 2.81 -3.03
N LEU A 57 1.22 3.92 -3.00
CA LEU A 57 1.62 4.60 -1.77
C LEU A 57 0.43 5.20 -1.03
N VAL A 58 -0.52 5.78 -1.76
CA VAL A 58 -1.75 6.33 -1.16
C VAL A 58 -2.60 5.20 -0.58
N LEU A 59 -2.81 4.11 -1.32
CA LEU A 59 -3.62 2.98 -0.85
C LEU A 59 -3.00 2.29 0.38
N THR A 60 -1.70 2.05 0.37
CA THR A 60 -1.00 1.47 1.54
C THR A 60 -0.99 2.42 2.73
N GLY A 61 -0.81 3.73 2.50
CA GLY A 61 -0.91 4.75 3.53
C GLY A 61 -2.31 4.85 4.17
N MET A 62 -3.36 4.67 3.36
CA MET A 62 -4.74 4.61 3.87
C MET A 62 -4.96 3.38 4.74
N SER A 63 -4.54 2.19 4.31
CA SER A 63 -4.59 0.96 5.10
C SER A 63 -3.87 1.13 6.45
N ALA A 64 -2.63 1.65 6.43
CA ALA A 64 -1.87 1.94 7.64
C ALA A 64 -2.60 2.91 8.58
N SER A 65 -3.18 3.98 8.02
CA SER A 65 -3.90 4.99 8.81
C SER A 65 -5.12 4.40 9.53
N VAL A 66 -5.88 3.53 8.86
CA VAL A 66 -7.04 2.85 9.46
C VAL A 66 -6.58 1.89 10.55
N ALA A 67 -5.53 1.09 10.31
CA ALA A 67 -4.98 0.16 11.28
C ALA A 67 -4.52 0.90 12.55
N PHE A 68 -3.69 1.93 12.43
CA PHE A 68 -3.19 2.70 13.57
C PHE A 68 -4.29 3.44 14.34
N ALA A 69 -5.30 3.99 13.65
CA ALA A 69 -6.44 4.62 14.31
C ALA A 69 -7.31 3.61 15.09
N SER A 70 -7.26 2.35 14.72
CA SER A 70 -8.06 1.26 15.31
C SER A 70 -7.32 0.45 16.39
N GLY A 71 -6.02 0.72 16.57
CA GLY A 71 -5.17 0.11 17.61
C GLY A 71 -4.08 -0.83 17.11
N PRO A 72 -4.29 -1.68 16.07
CA PRO A 72 -3.23 -2.55 15.56
C PRO A 72 -2.05 -1.78 14.97
N ILE A 73 -0.83 -2.22 15.28
CA ILE A 73 0.39 -1.70 14.64
C ILE A 73 0.72 -2.62 13.45
N ASN A 74 0.08 -2.34 12.32
CA ASN A 74 0.38 -3.06 11.08
C ASN A 74 1.46 -2.32 10.29
N LEU A 75 2.64 -2.91 10.13
CA LEU A 75 3.73 -2.46 9.26
C LEU A 75 3.92 -3.40 8.07
N GLY A 76 2.94 -4.26 7.81
CA GLY A 76 2.98 -5.30 6.79
C GLY A 76 2.55 -4.86 5.38
N GLN A 77 2.22 -3.58 5.18
CA GLN A 77 1.73 -3.09 3.89
C GLN A 77 2.63 -3.42 2.70
N PRO A 78 3.98 -3.32 2.78
CA PRO A 78 4.84 -3.73 1.67
C PRO A 78 4.66 -5.20 1.27
N GLY A 79 4.63 -6.12 2.25
CA GLY A 79 4.42 -7.55 1.98
C GLY A 79 3.02 -7.86 1.47
N GLN A 80 2.00 -7.18 1.98
CA GLN A 80 0.61 -7.30 1.51
C GLN A 80 0.49 -6.85 0.06
N LEU A 81 1.14 -5.74 -0.31
CA LEU A 81 1.18 -5.24 -1.68
C LEU A 81 1.84 -6.26 -2.61
N LEU A 82 2.99 -6.83 -2.22
CA LEU A 82 3.70 -7.84 -3.01
C LEU A 82 2.87 -9.10 -3.23
N MET A 83 2.26 -9.62 -2.17
CA MET A 83 1.44 -10.83 -2.26
C MET A 83 0.13 -10.59 -3.02
N GLY A 84 -0.47 -9.42 -2.87
CA GLY A 84 -1.61 -8.99 -3.68
C GLY A 84 -1.25 -8.87 -5.16
N ALA A 85 -0.14 -8.22 -5.48
CA ALA A 85 0.36 -8.10 -6.84
C ALA A 85 0.70 -9.47 -7.45
N LEU A 86 1.34 -10.36 -6.68
CA LEU A 86 1.66 -11.72 -7.14
C LEU A 86 0.41 -12.51 -7.48
N LEU A 87 -0.62 -12.49 -6.61
CA LEU A 87 -1.86 -13.23 -6.86
C LEU A 87 -2.63 -12.65 -8.06
N ALA A 88 -2.68 -11.33 -8.19
CA ALA A 88 -3.24 -10.66 -9.37
C ALA A 88 -2.47 -11.03 -10.66
N THR A 89 -1.12 -11.07 -10.60
CA THR A 89 -0.29 -11.47 -11.73
C THR A 89 -0.58 -12.91 -12.14
N ILE A 90 -0.65 -13.85 -11.19
CA ILE A 90 -1.00 -15.25 -11.48
C ILE A 90 -2.38 -15.32 -12.15
N GLY A 91 -3.39 -14.62 -11.62
CA GLY A 91 -4.69 -14.54 -12.27
C GLY A 91 -4.64 -13.99 -13.68
N GLY A 92 -3.82 -12.95 -13.90
CA GLY A 92 -3.64 -12.31 -15.21
C GLY A 92 -2.87 -13.14 -16.23
N LEU A 93 -2.07 -14.11 -15.79
CA LEU A 93 -1.33 -15.02 -16.67
C LEU A 93 -2.15 -16.24 -17.12
N TYR A 94 -3.05 -16.73 -16.25
CA TYR A 94 -3.74 -17.99 -16.50
C TYR A 94 -5.24 -17.86 -16.83
N VAL A 95 -5.81 -16.67 -16.63
CA VAL A 95 -7.23 -16.41 -16.91
C VAL A 95 -7.33 -15.37 -18.01
N ASP A 96 -8.15 -15.65 -19.02
CA ASP A 96 -8.45 -14.71 -20.11
C ASP A 96 -9.94 -14.38 -20.09
N LEU A 97 -10.24 -13.12 -19.77
CA LEU A 97 -11.57 -12.57 -19.66
C LEU A 97 -11.66 -11.28 -20.50
N PRO A 98 -12.87 -10.89 -20.94
CA PRO A 98 -13.06 -9.56 -21.53
C PRO A 98 -12.62 -8.45 -20.58
N PRO A 99 -12.11 -7.29 -21.07
CA PRO A 99 -11.56 -6.22 -20.24
C PRO A 99 -12.49 -5.74 -19.10
N LEU A 100 -13.79 -5.71 -19.38
CA LEU A 100 -14.81 -5.30 -18.40
C LEU A 100 -14.85 -6.21 -17.16
N LEU A 101 -14.53 -7.50 -17.31
CA LEU A 101 -14.52 -8.49 -16.23
C LEU A 101 -13.10 -8.72 -15.70
N MET A 102 -12.09 -8.62 -16.57
CA MET A 102 -10.70 -8.90 -16.20
C MET A 102 -10.14 -7.92 -15.17
N ILE A 103 -10.36 -6.62 -15.36
CA ILE A 103 -9.87 -5.60 -14.42
C ILE A 103 -10.48 -5.78 -13.03
N PRO A 104 -11.82 -5.87 -12.84
CA PRO A 104 -12.39 -6.16 -11.52
C PRO A 104 -11.90 -7.49 -10.93
N PHE A 105 -11.76 -8.53 -11.74
CA PHE A 105 -11.25 -9.83 -11.32
C PHE A 105 -9.83 -9.71 -10.74
N LEU A 106 -8.90 -9.03 -11.44
CA LEU A 106 -7.54 -8.81 -10.95
C LEU A 106 -7.49 -7.94 -9.69
N LEU A 107 -8.34 -6.92 -9.59
CA LEU A 107 -8.46 -6.11 -8.37
C LEU A 107 -8.93 -6.95 -7.18
N ILE A 108 -9.92 -7.82 -7.37
CA ILE A 108 -10.40 -8.73 -6.32
C ILE A 108 -9.30 -9.70 -5.91
N LEU A 109 -8.57 -10.28 -6.86
CA LEU A 109 -7.43 -11.16 -6.55
C LEU A 109 -6.33 -10.43 -5.79
N GLY A 110 -6.02 -9.19 -6.18
CA GLY A 110 -5.06 -8.35 -5.47
C GLY A 110 -5.49 -8.08 -4.02
N MET A 111 -6.76 -7.71 -3.82
CA MET A 111 -7.32 -7.53 -2.47
C MET A 111 -7.29 -8.82 -1.65
N LEU A 112 -7.65 -9.95 -2.24
CA LEU A 112 -7.61 -11.25 -1.55
C LEU A 112 -6.18 -11.65 -1.19
N GLY A 113 -5.20 -11.47 -2.08
CA GLY A 113 -3.81 -11.78 -1.80
C GLY A 113 -3.24 -10.96 -0.65
N GLY A 114 -3.49 -9.64 -0.66
CA GLY A 114 -3.10 -8.75 0.43
C GLY A 114 -3.80 -9.09 1.75
N ALA A 115 -5.13 -9.29 1.72
CA ALA A 115 -5.92 -9.66 2.90
C ALA A 115 -5.50 -11.02 3.48
N MET A 116 -5.30 -12.03 2.66
CA MET A 116 -4.81 -13.34 3.12
C MET A 116 -3.45 -13.22 3.82
N TRP A 117 -2.55 -12.40 3.26
CA TRP A 117 -1.23 -12.21 3.84
C TRP A 117 -1.27 -11.48 5.18
N SER A 118 -2.05 -10.41 5.30
CA SER A 118 -2.25 -9.74 6.58
C SER A 118 -3.02 -10.58 7.58
N GLY A 119 -3.92 -11.44 7.09
CA GLY A 119 -4.66 -12.42 7.89
C GLY A 119 -3.74 -13.36 8.67
N VAL A 120 -2.59 -13.75 8.09
CA VAL A 120 -1.58 -14.55 8.80
C VAL A 120 -1.12 -13.85 10.08
N ALA A 121 -0.75 -12.56 10.01
CA ALA A 121 -0.35 -11.78 11.17
C ALA A 121 -1.49 -11.65 12.20
N ALA A 122 -2.71 -11.40 11.71
CA ALA A 122 -3.90 -11.29 12.56
C ALA A 122 -4.19 -12.60 13.32
N LEU A 123 -4.07 -13.75 12.66
CA LEU A 123 -4.27 -15.06 13.26
C LEU A 123 -3.15 -15.40 14.26
N LEU A 124 -1.90 -15.11 13.94
CA LEU A 124 -0.77 -15.31 14.87
C LEU A 124 -0.93 -14.46 16.14
N LYS A 125 -1.43 -13.23 16.01
CA LYS A 125 -1.80 -12.42 17.16
C LYS A 125 -2.96 -13.02 17.95
N HIS A 126 -4.01 -13.46 17.25
CA HIS A 126 -5.22 -13.97 17.90
C HIS A 126 -4.97 -15.29 18.67
N TRP A 127 -4.23 -16.23 18.08
CA TRP A 127 -4.01 -17.57 18.68
C TRP A 127 -2.81 -17.62 19.62
N PHE A 128 -1.73 -16.92 19.29
CA PHE A 128 -0.45 -17.04 19.99
C PHE A 128 -0.07 -15.75 20.73
N ASN A 129 -0.90 -14.70 20.66
CA ASN A 129 -0.63 -13.39 21.24
C ASN A 129 0.74 -12.80 20.83
N MET A 130 1.20 -13.12 19.61
CA MET A 130 2.46 -12.60 19.08
C MET A 130 2.37 -11.09 18.84
N SER A 131 3.52 -10.41 18.90
CA SER A 131 3.58 -8.98 18.57
C SER A 131 3.30 -8.77 17.09
N GLU A 132 2.22 -8.05 16.76
CA GLU A 132 1.87 -7.69 15.39
C GLU A 132 2.95 -6.87 14.69
N PHE A 133 3.64 -6.01 15.43
CA PHE A 133 4.77 -5.23 14.93
C PHE A 133 5.88 -6.14 14.36
N ILE A 134 6.33 -7.13 15.16
CA ILE A 134 7.40 -8.05 14.75
C ILE A 134 6.90 -8.97 13.64
N THR A 135 5.70 -9.52 13.80
CA THR A 135 5.13 -10.48 12.85
C THR A 135 4.95 -9.87 11.47
N THR A 136 4.42 -8.63 11.39
CA THR A 136 4.20 -7.96 10.10
C THR A 136 5.51 -7.57 9.43
N LEU A 137 6.55 -7.18 10.18
CA LEU A 137 7.88 -6.94 9.62
C LEU A 137 8.53 -8.23 9.09
N MET A 138 8.43 -9.34 9.81
CA MET A 138 8.94 -10.64 9.34
C MET A 138 8.19 -11.10 8.07
N LEU A 139 6.88 -10.92 8.03
CA LEU A 139 6.07 -11.24 6.85
C LEU A 139 6.43 -10.41 5.63
N ASN A 140 6.88 -9.15 5.79
CA ASN A 140 7.41 -8.38 4.65
C ASN A 140 8.62 -9.06 4.03
N MET A 141 9.58 -9.50 4.85
CA MET A 141 10.77 -10.19 4.37
C MET A 141 10.42 -11.53 3.69
N ILE A 142 9.48 -12.29 4.27
CA ILE A 142 9.01 -13.54 3.68
C ILE A 142 8.32 -13.29 2.34
N ALA A 143 7.46 -12.26 2.25
CA ALA A 143 6.80 -11.88 1.00
C ALA A 143 7.80 -11.49 -0.08
N ASP A 144 8.84 -10.76 0.27
CA ASP A 144 9.89 -10.31 -0.65
C ASP A 144 10.65 -11.51 -1.22
N PHE A 145 11.14 -12.42 -0.37
CA PHE A 145 11.80 -13.64 -0.80
C PHE A 145 10.89 -14.58 -1.58
N PHE A 146 9.63 -14.72 -1.15
CA PHE A 146 8.67 -15.57 -1.83
C PHE A 146 8.33 -15.04 -3.23
N THR A 147 8.11 -13.75 -3.35
CA THR A 147 7.86 -13.08 -4.64
C THR A 147 9.08 -13.19 -5.56
N TYR A 148 10.28 -12.96 -5.00
CA TYR A 148 11.53 -13.15 -5.74
C TYR A 148 11.67 -14.59 -6.25
N TRP A 149 11.43 -15.59 -5.41
CA TRP A 149 11.44 -16.99 -5.82
C TRP A 149 10.40 -17.27 -6.92
N ALA A 150 9.16 -16.78 -6.74
CA ALA A 150 8.10 -17.01 -7.71
C ALA A 150 8.42 -16.44 -9.10
N ILE A 151 9.01 -15.25 -9.15
CA ILE A 151 9.41 -14.60 -10.40
C ILE A 151 10.60 -15.30 -11.07
N ASN A 152 11.55 -15.83 -10.29
CA ASN A 152 12.76 -16.45 -10.83
C ASN A 152 12.57 -17.91 -11.26
N TYR A 153 11.56 -18.61 -10.76
CA TYR A 153 11.38 -20.05 -11.03
C TYR A 153 10.03 -20.36 -11.69
N PRO A 154 8.89 -20.44 -10.96
CA PRO A 154 7.64 -20.90 -11.58
C PRO A 154 7.02 -19.92 -12.58
N LEU A 155 7.26 -18.63 -12.42
CA LEU A 155 6.66 -17.57 -13.27
C LEU A 155 7.70 -16.88 -14.17
N PHE A 156 8.90 -17.45 -14.28
CA PHE A 156 9.97 -16.84 -15.07
C PHE A 156 9.69 -16.86 -16.58
N GLU A 157 9.84 -15.71 -17.22
CA GLU A 157 9.76 -15.60 -18.67
C GLU A 157 11.06 -16.08 -19.32
N LYS A 158 11.03 -17.22 -20.02
CA LYS A 158 12.22 -17.93 -20.53
C LYS A 158 13.11 -17.11 -21.45
N ASN A 159 12.57 -16.08 -22.10
CA ASN A 159 13.32 -15.24 -23.05
C ASN A 159 13.76 -13.89 -22.45
N ALA A 160 13.53 -13.67 -21.16
CA ALA A 160 13.89 -12.42 -20.49
C ALA A 160 15.37 -12.40 -20.09
N THR A 161 16.01 -11.23 -20.23
CA THR A 161 17.38 -10.98 -19.75
C THR A 161 17.45 -10.71 -18.24
N HIS A 162 16.33 -10.35 -17.66
CA HIS A 162 16.19 -10.07 -16.22
C HIS A 162 15.04 -10.89 -15.63
N PRO A 163 15.08 -11.17 -14.32
CA PRO A 163 13.97 -11.85 -13.64
C PRO A 163 12.67 -11.06 -13.79
N GLN A 164 11.76 -11.61 -14.57
CA GLN A 164 10.42 -11.04 -14.79
C GLN A 164 9.42 -12.15 -15.12
N THR A 165 8.15 -11.87 -14.88
CA THR A 165 7.05 -12.70 -15.35
C THR A 165 6.70 -12.36 -16.81
N PRO A 166 6.07 -13.25 -17.55
CA PRO A 166 5.41 -12.89 -18.81
C PRO A 166 4.41 -11.74 -18.57
N LEU A 167 4.15 -10.97 -19.62
CA LEU A 167 3.14 -9.93 -19.55
C LEU A 167 1.75 -10.54 -19.42
N ILE A 168 0.94 -10.02 -18.52
CA ILE A 168 -0.48 -10.39 -18.43
C ILE A 168 -1.23 -10.01 -19.72
N ALA A 169 -2.37 -10.66 -19.95
CA ALA A 169 -3.21 -10.36 -21.11
C ALA A 169 -3.58 -8.86 -21.15
N LYS A 170 -3.57 -8.27 -22.35
CA LYS A 170 -3.91 -6.84 -22.54
C LYS A 170 -5.28 -6.46 -21.99
N SER A 171 -6.22 -7.42 -21.91
CA SER A 171 -7.53 -7.25 -21.28
C SER A 171 -7.46 -6.86 -19.80
N GLY A 172 -6.36 -7.22 -19.12
CA GLY A 172 -6.11 -6.87 -17.71
C GLY A 172 -5.40 -5.54 -17.51
N TRP A 173 -5.04 -4.83 -18.58
CA TRP A 173 -4.35 -3.55 -18.44
C TRP A 173 -5.33 -2.44 -18.10
N MET A 174 -4.95 -1.61 -17.14
CA MET A 174 -5.70 -0.41 -16.83
C MET A 174 -5.71 0.55 -18.02
N PRO A 175 -6.87 1.05 -18.46
CA PRO A 175 -6.96 2.03 -19.53
C PRO A 175 -6.11 3.27 -19.22
N GLU A 176 -5.42 3.74 -20.25
CA GLU A 176 -4.59 4.95 -20.18
C GLU A 176 -5.12 6.00 -21.15
N TRP A 177 -5.23 7.23 -20.67
CA TRP A 177 -5.59 8.40 -21.47
C TRP A 177 -4.42 9.37 -21.51
N GLY A 178 -3.55 9.21 -22.50
CA GLY A 178 -2.27 9.92 -22.56
C GLY A 178 -1.36 9.50 -21.40
N ASN A 179 -0.98 10.46 -20.56
CA ASN A 179 -0.15 10.21 -19.38
C ASN A 179 -0.96 9.84 -18.11
N PHE A 180 -2.28 9.78 -18.19
CA PHE A 180 -3.17 9.50 -17.05
C PHE A 180 -3.60 8.03 -17.08
N ASN A 181 -3.30 7.32 -16.02
CA ASN A 181 -3.74 5.94 -15.83
C ASN A 181 -5.01 5.89 -14.98
N SER A 182 -5.99 5.10 -15.40
CA SER A 182 -7.29 4.97 -14.71
C SER A 182 -7.20 4.40 -13.29
N SER A 183 -6.05 3.86 -12.87
CA SER A 183 -5.80 3.44 -11.49
C SER A 183 -6.00 4.58 -10.48
N VAL A 184 -5.81 5.85 -10.87
CA VAL A 184 -6.09 7.01 -10.04
C VAL A 184 -7.58 7.11 -9.69
N ILE A 185 -8.48 6.76 -10.62
CA ILE A 185 -9.93 6.74 -10.37
C ILE A 185 -10.27 5.65 -9.35
N VAL A 186 -9.65 4.46 -9.48
CA VAL A 186 -9.82 3.37 -8.51
C VAL A 186 -9.35 3.79 -7.12
N MET A 187 -8.20 4.46 -7.04
CA MET A 187 -7.68 5.02 -5.79
C MET A 187 -8.65 6.03 -5.15
N LEU A 188 -9.17 6.97 -5.93
CA LEU A 188 -10.12 7.98 -5.43
C LEU A 188 -11.43 7.31 -4.96
N PHE A 189 -11.92 6.32 -5.70
CA PHE A 189 -13.08 5.54 -5.29
C PHE A 189 -12.83 4.81 -3.96
N ALA A 190 -11.70 4.10 -3.85
CA ALA A 190 -11.29 3.44 -2.61
C ALA A 190 -11.17 4.42 -1.44
N PHE A 191 -10.61 5.62 -1.68
CA PHE A 191 -10.52 6.69 -0.68
C PHE A 191 -11.91 7.09 -0.17
N VAL A 192 -12.86 7.35 -1.07
CA VAL A 192 -14.22 7.75 -0.69
C VAL A 192 -14.90 6.64 0.10
N VAL A 193 -14.77 5.38 -0.33
CA VAL A 193 -15.37 4.22 0.34
C VAL A 193 -14.80 4.06 1.75
N ILE A 194 -13.47 4.07 1.89
CA ILE A 194 -12.81 3.93 3.20
C ILE A 194 -13.14 5.12 4.09
N TRP A 195 -13.10 6.35 3.57
CA TRP A 195 -13.51 7.54 4.31
C TRP A 195 -14.93 7.43 4.83
N PHE A 196 -15.88 6.97 3.99
CA PHE A 196 -17.26 6.76 4.39
C PHE A 196 -17.38 5.69 5.47
N ILE A 197 -16.72 4.53 5.31
CA ILE A 197 -16.73 3.46 6.30
C ILE A 197 -16.18 3.98 7.65
N VAL A 198 -15.02 4.61 7.65
CA VAL A 198 -14.36 5.07 8.88
C VAL A 198 -15.15 6.17 9.58
N ASN A 199 -15.77 7.11 8.84
CA ASN A 199 -16.38 8.29 9.44
C ASN A 199 -17.91 8.21 9.58
N ARG A 200 -18.58 7.36 8.80
CA ARG A 200 -20.05 7.32 8.71
C ARG A 200 -20.68 5.97 9.03
N SER A 201 -19.88 4.92 9.28
CA SER A 201 -20.42 3.61 9.64
C SER A 201 -20.24 3.27 11.12
N THR A 202 -21.05 2.32 11.61
CA THR A 202 -20.91 1.74 12.96
C THR A 202 -19.58 1.02 13.12
N ALA A 203 -19.12 0.31 12.07
CA ALA A 203 -17.82 -0.37 12.08
C ALA A 203 -16.66 0.62 12.29
N GLY A 204 -16.64 1.74 11.56
CA GLY A 204 -15.61 2.77 11.73
C GLY A 204 -15.66 3.44 13.10
N TYR A 205 -16.84 3.60 13.68
CA TYR A 205 -16.97 4.05 15.07
C TYR A 205 -16.35 3.05 16.05
N GLU A 206 -16.71 1.77 15.94
CA GLU A 206 -16.16 0.70 16.77
C GLU A 206 -14.65 0.60 16.66
N TRP A 207 -14.09 0.73 15.45
CA TRP A 207 -12.65 0.71 15.22
C TRP A 207 -11.94 1.85 15.95
N ARG A 208 -12.44 3.07 15.82
CA ARG A 208 -11.83 4.25 16.46
C ARG A 208 -11.88 4.18 17.99
N ILE A 209 -13.02 3.77 18.58
CA ILE A 209 -13.10 3.66 20.05
C ILE A 209 -12.25 2.50 20.57
N SER A 210 -12.11 1.41 19.80
CA SER A 210 -11.22 0.28 20.15
C SER A 210 -9.76 0.72 20.21
N GLY A 211 -9.33 1.60 19.28
CA GLY A 211 -7.98 2.15 19.29
C GLY A 211 -7.73 3.17 20.42
N GLN A 212 -8.75 3.91 20.83
CA GLN A 212 -8.62 4.91 21.90
C GLN A 212 -8.64 4.29 23.30
N ASN A 213 -9.57 3.38 23.55
CA ASN A 213 -9.71 2.70 24.84
C ASN A 213 -10.38 1.33 24.65
N SER A 214 -9.57 0.29 24.62
CA SER A 214 -10.02 -1.09 24.43
C SER A 214 -10.92 -1.60 25.57
N LEU A 215 -10.64 -1.18 26.83
CA LEU A 215 -11.45 -1.57 27.98
C LEU A 215 -12.85 -0.97 27.91
N PHE A 216 -12.94 0.33 27.63
CA PHE A 216 -14.22 1.02 27.46
C PHE A 216 -15.04 0.42 26.32
N SER A 217 -14.39 0.13 25.19
CA SER A 217 -15.03 -0.48 24.03
C SER A 217 -15.61 -1.86 24.36
N ARG A 218 -14.88 -2.67 25.14
CA ARG A 218 -15.33 -3.99 25.58
C ARG A 218 -16.56 -3.89 26.47
N LEU A 219 -16.60 -2.93 27.42
CA LEU A 219 -17.74 -2.68 28.25
C LEU A 219 -18.97 -2.18 27.44
N GLY A 220 -18.73 -1.46 26.36
CA GLY A 220 -19.75 -1.06 25.39
C GLY A 220 -20.23 -2.16 24.43
N GLY A 221 -19.80 -3.43 24.62
CA GLY A 221 -20.23 -4.58 23.82
C GLY A 221 -19.47 -4.78 22.50
N VAL A 222 -18.42 -4.01 22.25
CA VAL A 222 -17.62 -4.12 21.02
C VAL A 222 -16.76 -5.38 21.05
N LYS A 223 -16.81 -6.19 19.98
CA LYS A 223 -16.01 -7.41 19.81
C LYS A 223 -14.61 -7.06 19.31
N ILE A 224 -13.71 -6.67 20.22
CA ILE A 224 -12.36 -6.18 19.91
C ILE A 224 -11.59 -7.15 19.00
N SER A 225 -11.60 -8.47 19.30
CA SER A 225 -10.87 -9.46 18.47
C SER A 225 -11.39 -9.53 17.05
N LYS A 226 -12.71 -9.41 16.84
CA LYS A 226 -13.29 -9.37 15.48
C LYS A 226 -12.86 -8.10 14.74
N ASN A 227 -12.99 -6.96 15.39
CA ASN A 227 -12.60 -5.68 14.79
C ASN A 227 -11.11 -5.62 14.48
N TYR A 228 -10.27 -6.18 15.37
CA TYR A 228 -8.84 -6.32 15.12
C TYR A 228 -8.55 -7.08 13.84
N ILE A 229 -9.14 -8.28 13.67
CA ILE A 229 -8.94 -9.09 12.47
C ILE A 229 -9.43 -8.35 11.23
N VAL A 230 -10.63 -7.77 11.25
CA VAL A 230 -11.20 -7.06 10.10
C VAL A 230 -10.33 -5.88 9.68
N VAL A 231 -9.82 -5.10 10.63
CA VAL A 231 -8.95 -3.96 10.35
C VAL A 231 -7.59 -4.39 9.80
N MET A 232 -7.08 -5.53 10.24
CA MET A 232 -5.83 -6.09 9.68
C MET A 232 -6.00 -6.58 8.25
N LEU A 233 -7.21 -7.04 7.86
CA LEU A 233 -7.51 -7.52 6.50
C LEU A 233 -7.76 -6.38 5.49
N LEU A 234 -7.96 -5.14 5.96
CA LEU A 234 -8.12 -3.94 5.13
C LEU A 234 -6.79 -3.44 4.59
#